data_c51fd74b969f06ef59d1e01800f5d40e
#
_entry.id   c51fd74b969f06ef59d1e01800f5d40e
#
_cell.length_a   1.000
_cell.length_b   1.000
_cell.length_c   1.000
_cell.angle_alpha   90.00
_cell.angle_beta   90.00
_cell.angle_gamma   90.00
#
_symmetry.space_group_name_H-M   'P 1'
#
loop_
_entity.id
_entity.type
_entity.pdbx_description
1 polymer ?
#
loop_
_entity_poly.entity_id
_entity_poly.type
_entity_poly.pdbx_seq_one_letter_code
_entity_poly.pdbx_strand_id
1 'polypeptide(L)'
;MSFVIATPDVVALAAEDLADIGSALTAANAAAAVPTSGLAAAAADEVSKAIAAAFSSYAQQYQALSAKVAASQGQFVRALTDAAKGYAATEAANVSPLQTLQQVLLGAITAPTIAGRPLIGNGANGAPGTGEPGGPGGYLLGNGGNGGSGAPGQAGGAGG
;
A
#
# COMPACT_ATOMS: atom_id res chain seq x y z
N MET A 1 -14.58 14.17 -16.42
CA MET A 1 -13.67 13.01 -16.25
C MET A 1 -14.21 12.22 -15.08
N SER A 2 -14.50 10.94 -15.24
CA SER A 2 -14.91 10.09 -14.11
C SER A 2 -13.64 9.56 -13.44
N PHE A 3 -13.51 9.78 -12.13
CA PHE A 3 -12.44 9.19 -11.34
C PHE A 3 -12.86 7.77 -10.95
N VAL A 4 -11.99 6.81 -11.20
CA VAL A 4 -12.14 5.44 -10.67
C VAL A 4 -11.26 5.36 -9.43
N ILE A 5 -11.88 5.09 -8.29
CA ILE A 5 -11.14 4.82 -7.05
C ILE A 5 -10.99 3.30 -6.99
N ALA A 6 -9.78 2.81 -7.11
CA ALA A 6 -9.45 1.41 -6.86
C ALA A 6 -9.07 1.26 -5.38
N THR A 7 -9.52 0.18 -4.76
CA THR A 7 -9.10 -0.24 -3.42
C THR A 7 -8.26 -1.51 -3.56
N PRO A 8 -6.93 -1.40 -3.75
CA PRO A 8 -6.05 -2.54 -4.00
C PRO A 8 -6.18 -3.64 -2.96
N ASP A 9 -6.34 -3.27 -1.70
CA ASP A 9 -6.48 -4.21 -0.59
C ASP A 9 -7.75 -5.08 -0.71
N VAL A 10 -8.88 -4.50 -1.14
CA VAL A 10 -10.13 -5.26 -1.36
C VAL A 10 -9.97 -6.25 -2.51
N VAL A 11 -9.24 -5.87 -3.57
CA VAL A 11 -8.96 -6.78 -4.69
C VAL A 11 -8.02 -7.90 -4.26
N ALA A 12 -7.02 -7.62 -3.43
CA ALA A 12 -6.13 -8.62 -2.88
C ALA A 12 -6.87 -9.62 -1.98
N LEU A 13 -7.72 -9.16 -1.07
CA LEU A 13 -8.57 -10.02 -0.23
C LEU A 13 -9.50 -10.90 -1.07
N ALA A 14 -10.13 -10.36 -2.11
CA ALA A 14 -10.96 -11.14 -3.01
C ALA A 14 -10.15 -12.22 -3.77
N ALA A 15 -8.89 -11.96 -4.09
CA ALA A 15 -8.00 -12.96 -4.69
C ALA A 15 -7.66 -14.10 -3.72
N GLU A 16 -7.45 -13.79 -2.42
CA GLU A 16 -7.23 -14.77 -1.36
C GLU A 16 -8.48 -15.64 -1.15
N ASP A 17 -9.67 -15.05 -1.03
CA ASP A 17 -10.93 -15.78 -0.90
C ASP A 17 -11.17 -16.74 -2.07
N LEU A 18 -10.87 -16.29 -3.30
CA LEU A 18 -10.96 -17.15 -4.49
C LEU A 18 -9.95 -18.29 -4.48
N ALA A 19 -8.74 -18.06 -3.97
CA ALA A 19 -7.72 -19.12 -3.84
C ALA A 19 -8.18 -20.18 -2.82
N ASP A 20 -8.77 -19.77 -1.71
CA ASP A 20 -9.29 -20.66 -0.68
C ASP A 20 -10.46 -21.52 -1.20
N ILE A 21 -11.41 -20.91 -1.94
CA ILE A 21 -12.48 -21.63 -2.62
C ILE A 21 -11.91 -22.66 -3.59
N GLY A 22 -10.89 -22.29 -4.37
CA GLY A 22 -10.22 -23.20 -5.31
C GLY A 22 -9.53 -24.38 -4.62
N SER A 23 -8.88 -24.11 -3.50
CA SER A 23 -8.26 -25.14 -2.67
C SER A 23 -9.29 -26.13 -2.11
N ALA A 24 -10.38 -25.62 -1.53
CA ALA A 24 -11.45 -26.43 -0.99
C ALA A 24 -12.13 -27.30 -2.07
N LEU A 25 -12.38 -26.72 -3.25
CA LEU A 25 -12.96 -27.45 -4.39
C LEU A 25 -12.01 -28.54 -4.89
N THR A 26 -10.72 -28.26 -4.99
CA THR A 26 -9.71 -29.22 -5.41
C THR A 26 -9.64 -30.39 -4.42
N ALA A 27 -9.66 -30.13 -3.12
CA ALA A 27 -9.68 -31.16 -2.08
C ALA A 27 -10.94 -32.03 -2.15
N ALA A 28 -12.11 -31.39 -2.33
CA ALA A 28 -13.38 -32.12 -2.48
C ALA A 28 -13.40 -33.02 -3.73
N ASN A 29 -12.91 -32.51 -4.87
CA ASN A 29 -12.79 -33.27 -6.11
C ASN A 29 -11.82 -34.45 -5.99
N ALA A 30 -10.70 -34.26 -5.31
CA ALA A 30 -9.75 -35.33 -5.03
C ALA A 30 -10.36 -36.42 -4.13
N ALA A 31 -11.10 -36.03 -3.09
CA ALA A 31 -11.81 -36.99 -2.23
C ALA A 31 -12.90 -37.78 -2.98
N ALA A 32 -13.58 -37.15 -3.94
CA ALA A 32 -14.61 -37.77 -4.74
C ALA A 32 -14.07 -38.65 -5.89
N ALA A 33 -12.78 -38.50 -6.27
CA ALA A 33 -12.24 -39.16 -7.47
C ALA A 33 -12.31 -40.68 -7.40
N VAL A 34 -11.82 -41.30 -6.33
CA VAL A 34 -11.79 -42.78 -6.18
C VAL A 34 -13.20 -43.36 -6.08
N PRO A 35 -14.11 -42.91 -5.21
CA PRO A 35 -15.44 -43.53 -5.07
C PRO A 35 -16.33 -43.34 -6.29
N THR A 36 -16.11 -42.32 -7.14
CA THR A 36 -16.92 -42.09 -8.32
C THR A 36 -16.35 -42.73 -9.57
N SER A 37 -15.04 -42.83 -9.74
CA SER A 37 -14.40 -43.45 -10.92
C SER A 37 -14.23 -44.97 -10.79
N GLY A 38 -14.23 -45.50 -9.56
CA GLY A 38 -14.11 -46.91 -9.25
C GLY A 38 -15.45 -47.57 -8.84
N LEU A 39 -16.57 -47.20 -9.46
CA LEU A 39 -17.86 -47.71 -9.09
C LEU A 39 -17.99 -49.22 -9.38
N ALA A 40 -18.33 -50.00 -8.35
CA ALA A 40 -18.57 -51.41 -8.48
C ALA A 40 -19.92 -51.69 -9.16
N ALA A 41 -19.99 -52.70 -10.02
CA ALA A 41 -21.27 -53.14 -10.60
C ALA A 41 -22.21 -53.67 -9.51
N ALA A 42 -23.48 -53.32 -9.58
CA ALA A 42 -24.49 -53.73 -8.59
C ALA A 42 -24.74 -55.24 -8.61
N ALA A 43 -24.57 -55.90 -9.79
CA ALA A 43 -24.66 -57.34 -9.96
C ALA A 43 -23.64 -57.84 -11.00
N ALA A 44 -23.59 -59.18 -11.17
CA ALA A 44 -22.61 -59.80 -12.09
C ALA A 44 -23.09 -59.79 -13.57
N ASP A 45 -24.27 -59.25 -13.87
CA ASP A 45 -24.85 -59.21 -15.21
C ASP A 45 -24.23 -58.11 -16.08
N GLU A 46 -24.42 -58.19 -17.39
CA GLU A 46 -23.81 -57.29 -18.39
C GLU A 46 -24.37 -55.88 -18.29
N VAL A 47 -25.62 -55.68 -17.88
CA VAL A 47 -26.24 -54.37 -17.76
C VAL A 47 -25.65 -53.61 -16.56
N SER A 48 -25.57 -54.28 -15.41
CA SER A 48 -24.93 -53.69 -14.22
C SER A 48 -23.48 -53.31 -14.48
N LYS A 49 -22.72 -54.12 -15.19
CA LYS A 49 -21.34 -53.81 -15.59
C LYS A 49 -21.24 -52.63 -16.55
N ALA A 50 -22.13 -52.58 -17.56
CA ALA A 50 -22.20 -51.50 -18.53
C ALA A 50 -22.53 -50.14 -17.85
N ILE A 51 -23.47 -50.14 -16.90
CA ILE A 51 -23.85 -48.97 -16.13
C ILE A 51 -22.68 -48.49 -15.28
N ALA A 52 -21.99 -49.38 -14.54
CA ALA A 52 -20.83 -49.03 -13.74
C ALA A 52 -19.71 -48.46 -14.61
N ALA A 53 -19.44 -49.01 -15.76
CA ALA A 53 -18.46 -48.52 -16.72
C ALA A 53 -18.82 -47.12 -17.25
N ALA A 54 -20.12 -46.88 -17.59
CA ALA A 54 -20.57 -45.57 -18.03
C ALA A 54 -20.39 -44.49 -16.96
N PHE A 55 -20.77 -44.76 -15.71
CA PHE A 55 -20.55 -43.83 -14.60
C PHE A 55 -19.09 -43.58 -14.32
N SER A 56 -18.26 -44.63 -14.31
CA SER A 56 -16.79 -44.48 -14.10
C SER A 56 -16.17 -43.65 -15.22
N SER A 57 -16.59 -43.85 -16.50
CA SER A 57 -16.10 -43.04 -17.61
C SER A 57 -16.50 -41.56 -17.47
N TYR A 58 -17.75 -41.29 -17.07
CA TYR A 58 -18.23 -39.94 -16.83
C TYR A 58 -17.46 -39.24 -15.68
N ALA A 59 -17.24 -39.98 -14.61
CA ALA A 59 -16.44 -39.46 -13.48
C ALA A 59 -15.02 -39.12 -13.90
N GLN A 60 -14.36 -39.92 -14.74
CA GLN A 60 -13.02 -39.59 -15.26
C GLN A 60 -13.04 -38.33 -16.13
N GLN A 61 -14.06 -38.17 -16.99
CA GLN A 61 -14.23 -36.94 -17.79
C GLN A 61 -14.44 -35.71 -16.89
N TYR A 62 -15.22 -35.84 -15.82
CA TYR A 62 -15.42 -34.80 -14.83
C TYR A 62 -14.11 -34.41 -14.15
N GLN A 63 -13.29 -35.39 -13.73
CA GLN A 63 -11.99 -35.12 -13.12
C GLN A 63 -11.04 -34.39 -14.09
N ALA A 64 -11.04 -34.77 -15.36
CA ALA A 64 -10.24 -34.07 -16.37
C ALA A 64 -10.71 -32.62 -16.60
N LEU A 65 -12.01 -32.36 -16.58
CA LEU A 65 -12.57 -31.01 -16.65
C LEU A 65 -12.26 -30.21 -15.40
N SER A 66 -12.41 -30.80 -14.22
CA SER A 66 -12.10 -30.20 -12.93
C SER A 66 -10.66 -29.71 -12.87
N ALA A 67 -9.69 -30.48 -13.36
CA ALA A 67 -8.29 -30.08 -13.45
C ALA A 67 -8.09 -28.83 -14.34
N LYS A 68 -8.80 -28.75 -15.46
CA LYS A 68 -8.75 -27.57 -16.35
C LYS A 68 -9.35 -26.32 -15.67
N VAL A 69 -10.48 -26.50 -14.97
CA VAL A 69 -11.12 -25.40 -14.22
C VAL A 69 -10.19 -24.90 -13.11
N ALA A 70 -9.55 -25.80 -12.34
CA ALA A 70 -8.59 -25.43 -11.32
C ALA A 70 -7.40 -24.65 -11.89
N ALA A 71 -6.86 -25.07 -13.04
CA ALA A 71 -5.78 -24.35 -13.71
C ALA A 71 -6.22 -22.94 -14.17
N SER A 72 -7.41 -22.80 -14.74
CA SER A 72 -7.98 -21.52 -15.16
C SER A 72 -8.22 -20.59 -13.96
N GLN A 73 -8.78 -21.12 -12.89
CA GLN A 73 -8.98 -20.36 -11.64
C GLN A 73 -7.65 -19.86 -11.06
N GLY A 74 -6.62 -20.72 -11.04
CA GLY A 74 -5.31 -20.32 -10.57
C GLY A 74 -4.66 -19.22 -11.44
N GLN A 75 -4.93 -19.19 -12.75
CA GLN A 75 -4.52 -18.08 -13.61
C GLN A 75 -5.28 -16.79 -13.29
N PHE A 76 -6.59 -16.90 -13.05
CA PHE A 76 -7.42 -15.76 -12.69
C PHE A 76 -7.00 -15.13 -11.35
N VAL A 77 -6.75 -15.95 -10.33
CA VAL A 77 -6.26 -15.48 -9.01
C VAL A 77 -4.93 -14.73 -9.16
N ARG A 78 -4.00 -15.27 -9.95
CA ARG A 78 -2.72 -14.58 -10.22
C ARG A 78 -2.94 -13.23 -10.91
N ALA A 79 -3.75 -13.19 -11.95
CA ALA A 79 -4.07 -11.95 -12.67
C ALA A 79 -4.70 -10.90 -11.76
N LEU A 80 -5.58 -11.30 -10.84
CA LEU A 80 -6.22 -10.42 -9.87
C LEU A 80 -5.20 -9.87 -8.86
N THR A 81 -4.32 -10.73 -8.35
CA THR A 81 -3.23 -10.33 -7.44
C THR A 81 -2.27 -9.34 -8.11
N ASP A 82 -1.89 -9.60 -9.36
CA ASP A 82 -0.99 -8.72 -10.10
C ASP A 82 -1.65 -7.37 -10.43
N ALA A 83 -2.95 -7.36 -10.72
CA ALA A 83 -3.72 -6.13 -10.87
C ALA A 83 -3.75 -5.31 -9.57
N ALA A 84 -3.99 -5.95 -8.42
CA ALA A 84 -3.97 -5.27 -7.11
C ALA A 84 -2.61 -4.63 -6.84
N LYS A 85 -1.51 -5.34 -7.08
CA LYS A 85 -0.14 -4.81 -6.95
C LYS A 85 0.12 -3.64 -7.90
N GLY A 86 -0.34 -3.72 -9.16
CA GLY A 86 -0.21 -2.66 -10.14
C GLY A 86 -0.91 -1.37 -9.71
N TYR A 87 -2.13 -1.48 -9.18
CA TYR A 87 -2.85 -0.33 -8.62
C TYR A 87 -2.14 0.26 -7.41
N ALA A 88 -1.69 -0.56 -6.45
CA ALA A 88 -0.97 -0.10 -5.28
C ALA A 88 0.34 0.63 -5.64
N ALA A 89 1.09 0.11 -6.61
CA ALA A 89 2.30 0.76 -7.11
C ALA A 89 2.02 2.11 -7.78
N THR A 90 0.93 2.21 -8.55
CA THR A 90 0.52 3.46 -9.20
C THR A 90 0.08 4.50 -8.18
N GLU A 91 -0.67 4.11 -7.15
CA GLU A 91 -1.06 5.01 -6.06
C GLU A 91 0.16 5.52 -5.29
N ALA A 92 1.11 4.64 -4.93
CA ALA A 92 2.34 5.03 -4.27
C ALA A 92 3.19 5.99 -5.13
N ALA A 93 3.27 5.77 -6.44
CA ALA A 93 3.97 6.66 -7.35
C ALA A 93 3.32 8.04 -7.46
N ASN A 94 1.99 8.13 -7.36
CA ASN A 94 1.26 9.40 -7.42
C ASN A 94 1.35 10.21 -6.11
N VAL A 95 1.48 9.56 -4.96
CA VAL A 95 1.63 10.23 -3.66
C VAL A 95 3.04 10.81 -3.48
N SER A 96 4.06 10.15 -4.00
CA SER A 96 5.47 10.52 -3.82
C SER A 96 5.82 11.93 -4.30
N PRO A 97 5.38 12.41 -5.51
CA PRO A 97 5.64 13.77 -5.96
C PRO A 97 4.99 14.84 -5.10
N LEU A 98 3.78 14.57 -4.59
CA LEU A 98 3.06 15.51 -3.72
C LEU A 98 3.73 15.66 -2.36
N GLN A 99 4.24 14.58 -1.78
CA GLN A 99 5.02 14.62 -0.54
C GLN A 99 6.34 15.38 -0.72
N THR A 100 7.02 15.16 -1.84
CA THR A 100 8.25 15.89 -2.17
C THR A 100 7.98 17.37 -2.31
N LEU A 101 6.90 17.75 -3.02
CA LEU A 101 6.51 19.15 -3.18
C LEU A 101 6.17 19.80 -1.83
N GLN A 102 5.44 19.08 -0.96
CA GLN A 102 5.10 19.53 0.38
C GLN A 102 6.38 19.72 1.25
N GLN A 103 7.32 18.79 1.20
CA GLN A 103 8.60 18.92 1.92
C GLN A 103 9.44 20.07 1.39
N VAL A 104 9.51 20.27 0.07
CA VAL A 104 10.23 21.40 -0.54
C VAL A 104 9.58 22.72 -0.13
N LEU A 105 8.23 22.80 -0.15
CA LEU A 105 7.51 24.00 0.25
C LEU A 105 7.69 24.30 1.74
N LEU A 106 7.55 23.28 2.61
CA LEU A 106 7.81 23.43 4.04
C LEU A 106 9.27 23.81 4.30
N GLY A 107 10.23 23.19 3.62
CA GLY A 107 11.64 23.51 3.69
C GLY A 107 11.93 24.96 3.25
N ALA A 108 11.28 25.44 2.20
CA ALA A 108 11.42 26.81 1.73
C ALA A 108 10.82 27.84 2.70
N ILE A 109 9.71 27.50 3.36
CA ILE A 109 9.06 28.40 4.35
C ILE A 109 9.81 28.37 5.69
N THR A 110 10.36 27.22 6.09
CA THR A 110 11.10 27.05 7.34
C THR A 110 12.60 27.18 7.18
N ALA A 111 13.10 27.30 5.94
CA ALA A 111 14.52 27.46 5.65
C ALA A 111 15.10 28.67 6.39
N PRO A 112 16.28 28.52 6.99
CA PRO A 112 16.74 29.47 7.95
C PRO A 112 16.98 30.88 7.42
N THR A 113 17.19 31.06 6.10
CA THR A 113 17.49 32.44 5.66
C THR A 113 17.32 32.70 4.15
N ILE A 114 16.62 33.75 3.80
CA ILE A 114 16.86 34.49 2.55
C ILE A 114 17.79 35.67 2.90
N ALA A 115 18.96 35.69 2.30
CA ALA A 115 19.99 36.72 2.60
C ALA A 115 20.35 36.87 4.09
N GLY A 116 20.43 35.77 4.84
CA GLY A 116 20.81 35.76 6.25
C GLY A 116 19.66 36.02 7.23
N ARG A 117 18.41 36.11 6.77
CA ARG A 117 17.23 36.40 7.59
C ARG A 117 16.12 35.38 7.34
N PRO A 118 15.48 34.81 8.39
CA PRO A 118 14.42 33.82 8.21
C PRO A 118 13.19 34.46 7.58
N LEU A 119 12.41 33.66 6.83
CA LEU A 119 11.09 34.06 6.36
C LEU A 119 10.09 34.17 7.50
N ILE A 120 10.11 33.17 8.38
CA ILE A 120 9.25 33.07 9.56
C ILE A 120 10.14 32.65 10.73
N GLY A 121 10.11 33.40 11.81
CA GLY A 121 10.86 33.10 13.02
C GLY A 121 11.36 34.36 13.74
N ASN A 122 11.66 34.22 15.00
CA ASN A 122 12.21 35.34 15.81
C ASN A 122 13.70 35.51 15.55
N GLY A 123 14.17 36.73 15.60
CA GLY A 123 15.58 37.04 15.58
C GLY A 123 16.33 36.50 16.80
N ALA A 124 17.58 36.18 16.61
CA ALA A 124 18.45 35.74 17.72
C ALA A 124 18.67 36.87 18.74
N ASN A 125 18.65 36.53 20.04
CA ASN A 125 19.00 37.51 21.08
C ASN A 125 20.49 37.76 21.07
N GLY A 126 20.89 39.00 21.31
CA GLY A 126 22.28 39.35 21.56
C GLY A 126 22.84 38.67 22.82
N ALA A 127 24.12 38.32 22.80
CA ALA A 127 24.73 37.61 23.91
C ALA A 127 24.76 38.48 25.18
N PRO A 128 24.41 37.92 26.35
CA PRO A 128 24.46 38.68 27.61
C PRO A 128 25.88 39.15 27.95
N GLY A 129 26.00 40.39 28.39
CA GLY A 129 27.27 40.97 28.79
C GLY A 129 28.14 41.51 27.65
N THR A 130 27.71 41.41 26.41
CA THR A 130 28.48 41.81 25.21
C THR A 130 28.02 43.16 24.62
N GLY A 131 26.81 43.59 24.92
CA GLY A 131 26.21 44.73 24.25
C GLY A 131 25.87 44.52 22.77
N GLU A 132 25.87 43.27 22.32
CA GLU A 132 25.48 42.92 20.92
C GLU A 132 24.02 43.23 20.66
N PRO A 133 23.66 43.75 19.46
CA PRO A 133 22.28 43.95 19.09
C PRO A 133 21.55 42.62 18.88
N GLY A 134 20.25 42.59 19.12
CA GLY A 134 19.40 41.50 18.74
C GLY A 134 19.34 41.38 17.21
N GLY A 135 19.19 40.15 16.71
CA GLY A 135 19.00 39.88 15.29
C GLY A 135 17.60 40.27 14.77
N PRO A 136 17.46 40.60 13.49
CA PRO A 136 16.15 40.94 12.90
C PRO A 136 15.22 39.72 12.88
N GLY A 137 13.93 39.95 13.14
CA GLY A 137 12.86 38.91 12.96
C GLY A 137 12.64 38.54 11.51
N GLY A 138 11.81 37.51 11.28
CA GLY A 138 11.51 37.01 9.95
C GLY A 138 10.89 38.05 8.99
N TYR A 139 11.06 37.82 7.68
CA TYR A 139 10.51 38.73 6.65
C TYR A 139 8.99 38.77 6.64
N LEU A 140 8.32 37.63 6.90
CA LEU A 140 6.85 37.51 6.86
C LEU A 140 6.24 37.53 8.26
N LEU A 141 6.89 36.85 9.23
CA LEU A 141 6.37 36.73 10.60
C LEU A 141 7.51 36.45 11.55
N GLY A 142 7.55 37.18 12.68
CA GLY A 142 8.51 36.97 13.74
C GLY A 142 8.92 38.29 14.40
N ASN A 143 9.34 38.22 15.66
CA ASN A 143 9.81 39.37 16.42
C ASN A 143 11.34 39.48 16.28
N GLY A 144 11.87 40.68 16.34
CA GLY A 144 13.31 40.90 16.51
C GLY A 144 13.80 40.29 17.82
N GLY A 145 15.09 39.92 17.88
CA GLY A 145 15.73 39.46 19.09
C GLY A 145 15.98 40.60 20.08
N ASN A 146 16.04 40.30 21.36
CA ASN A 146 16.45 41.27 22.37
C ASN A 146 17.93 41.59 22.25
N GLY A 147 18.32 42.83 22.47
CA GLY A 147 19.73 43.21 22.59
C GLY A 147 20.39 42.58 23.84
N GLY A 148 21.66 42.23 23.74
CA GLY A 148 22.45 41.74 24.85
C GLY A 148 22.69 42.81 25.91
N SER A 149 22.76 42.44 27.21
CA SER A 149 23.19 43.36 28.26
C SER A 149 24.63 43.81 28.00
N GLY A 150 24.94 45.06 28.33
CA GLY A 150 26.31 45.53 28.30
C GLY A 150 27.17 44.96 29.43
N ALA A 151 28.51 45.02 29.28
CA ALA A 151 29.43 44.75 30.37
C ALA A 151 29.28 45.80 31.47
N PRO A 152 29.81 45.57 32.70
CA PRO A 152 29.73 46.55 33.76
C PRO A 152 30.22 47.90 33.30
N GLY A 153 29.32 48.91 33.35
CA GLY A 153 29.60 50.29 32.90
C GLY A 153 29.41 50.59 31.42
N GLN A 154 28.92 49.57 30.61
CA GLN A 154 28.61 49.74 29.20
C GLN A 154 27.11 49.66 28.96
N ALA A 155 26.63 50.34 27.91
CA ALA A 155 25.25 50.22 27.47
C ALA A 155 24.95 48.87 26.87
N GLY A 156 23.72 48.38 27.04
CA GLY A 156 23.24 47.18 26.34
C GLY A 156 23.04 47.44 24.86
N GLY A 157 22.98 46.34 24.08
CA GLY A 157 22.70 46.36 22.65
C GLY A 157 21.26 46.75 22.33
N ALA A 158 21.01 47.27 21.12
CA ALA A 158 19.67 47.56 20.61
C ALA A 158 18.92 46.26 20.34
N GLY A 159 17.57 46.30 20.46
CA GLY A 159 16.72 45.22 19.95
C GLY A 159 16.75 45.20 18.43
N GLY A 160 16.47 43.98 17.84
CA GLY A 160 16.43 43.75 16.40
C GLY A 160 15.05 44.11 15.76
#